data_145604735b8e7dc618a7a4c67851e926
#
_entry.id   145604735b8e7dc618a7a4c67851e926
#
_cell.length_a   1.000
_cell.length_b   1.000
_cell.length_c   1.000
_cell.angle_alpha   90.00
_cell.angle_beta   90.00
_cell.angle_gamma   90.00
#
_symmetry.space_group_name_H-M   'P 1'
#
loop_
_entity.id
_entity.type
_entity.pdbx_description
1 polymer ?
#
loop_
_entity_poly.entity_id
_entity_poly.type
_entity_poly.pdbx_seq_one_letter_code
_entity_poly.pdbx_strand_id
1 'polypeptide(L)'
;IFESLEALECNGVEPHSGDYYFSVGGLCETAEYAEVYQDADVNEYFGCIDAGDASVRFSGFLSDWGGEDQPAMHLLFIDESGNTIIEGESMSTLNSSWTEFEQFTIIPEGTIIIRTVLTGTRNGGEDNDSYFDDLSLNIFTSPSCNSIMGDLSNDGTVNILDVIQLVNIIMGSEPSEY
;
A
#
# COMPACT_ATOMS: atom_id res chain seq x y z
N ILE A 1 2.30 -4.42 -20.77
CA ILE A 1 1.97 -3.03 -21.09
C ILE A 1 1.04 -2.52 -20.02
N PHE A 2 1.16 -1.27 -19.72
CA PHE A 2 0.39 -0.57 -18.68
C PHE A 2 -0.15 0.71 -19.30
N GLU A 3 -1.45 0.92 -19.21
CA GLU A 3 -2.13 2.05 -19.83
C GLU A 3 -3.18 2.66 -18.90
N SER A 4 -3.37 3.96 -19.01
CA SER A 4 -4.50 4.69 -18.43
C SER A 4 -5.54 4.83 -19.54
N LEU A 5 -6.76 4.39 -19.30
CA LEU A 5 -7.80 4.29 -20.30
C LEU A 5 -8.98 5.19 -19.95
N GLU A 6 -9.56 5.80 -20.99
CA GLU A 6 -10.86 6.48 -20.90
C GLU A 6 -12.02 5.44 -20.95
N ALA A 7 -13.20 5.90 -20.59
CA ALA A 7 -14.41 5.09 -20.67
C ALA A 7 -14.59 4.45 -22.06
N LEU A 8 -14.84 3.14 -22.09
CA LEU A 8 -15.12 2.35 -23.30
C LEU A 8 -14.03 2.40 -24.38
N GLU A 9 -12.82 2.87 -24.08
CA GLU A 9 -11.70 2.79 -25.00
C GLU A 9 -11.37 1.32 -25.30
N CYS A 10 -11.10 0.99 -26.57
CA CYS A 10 -10.84 -0.38 -27.04
C CYS A 10 -11.84 -1.45 -26.54
N ASN A 11 -13.12 -1.12 -26.44
CA ASN A 11 -14.18 -1.95 -25.89
C ASN A 11 -14.04 -2.28 -24.39
N GLY A 12 -13.26 -1.47 -23.63
CA GLY A 12 -13.17 -1.60 -22.19
C GLY A 12 -14.46 -1.22 -21.45
N VAL A 13 -14.36 -1.01 -20.15
CA VAL A 13 -15.47 -0.67 -19.28
C VAL A 13 -15.54 0.83 -18.99
N GLU A 14 -16.61 1.27 -18.33
CA GLU A 14 -16.64 2.58 -17.72
C GLU A 14 -15.73 2.58 -16.47
N PRO A 15 -14.98 3.66 -16.16
CA PRO A 15 -14.26 3.77 -14.91
C PRO A 15 -15.15 3.54 -13.69
N HIS A 16 -14.59 3.04 -12.58
CA HIS A 16 -15.30 3.00 -11.31
C HIS A 16 -15.56 4.43 -10.80
N SER A 17 -14.54 5.28 -10.91
CA SER A 17 -14.67 6.70 -10.59
C SER A 17 -13.85 7.58 -11.55
N GLY A 18 -14.14 8.90 -11.59
CA GLY A 18 -13.43 9.83 -12.46
C GLY A 18 -13.58 9.53 -13.94
N ASP A 19 -12.52 9.80 -14.71
CA ASP A 19 -12.53 9.72 -16.17
C ASP A 19 -11.62 8.60 -16.72
N TYR A 20 -10.78 7.96 -15.87
CA TYR A 20 -9.73 7.02 -16.26
C TYR A 20 -9.64 5.84 -15.28
N TYR A 21 -9.18 4.71 -15.78
CA TYR A 21 -8.79 3.53 -15.02
C TYR A 21 -7.51 2.92 -15.60
N PHE A 22 -6.92 1.92 -14.93
CA PHE A 22 -5.71 1.23 -15.41
C PHE A 22 -6.03 -0.11 -16.02
N SER A 23 -5.35 -0.46 -17.12
CA SER A 23 -5.29 -1.81 -17.65
C SER A 23 -3.89 -2.37 -17.55
N VAL A 24 -3.76 -3.60 -17.06
CA VAL A 24 -2.50 -4.34 -16.98
C VAL A 24 -2.56 -5.50 -17.98
N GLY A 25 -1.70 -5.43 -19.00
CA GLY A 25 -1.71 -6.37 -20.13
C GLY A 25 -1.95 -5.69 -21.46
N GLY A 26 -2.44 -4.46 -21.42
CA GLY A 26 -2.75 -3.63 -22.58
C GLY A 26 -4.12 -3.95 -23.18
N LEU A 27 -5.00 -2.99 -23.17
CA LEU A 27 -6.20 -3.03 -23.99
C LEU A 27 -5.77 -2.92 -25.45
N CYS A 28 -6.33 -3.66 -26.35
CA CYS A 28 -5.93 -3.70 -27.77
C CYS A 28 -4.57 -4.39 -28.04
N GLU A 29 -3.90 -4.98 -27.06
CA GLU A 29 -2.68 -5.78 -27.23
C GLU A 29 -2.78 -7.11 -26.48
N THR A 30 -2.25 -8.17 -27.08
CA THR A 30 -2.47 -9.56 -26.69
C THR A 30 -1.43 -10.07 -25.68
N ALA A 31 -1.30 -9.51 -24.50
CA ALA A 31 -0.43 -10.06 -23.47
C ALA A 31 -1.14 -11.21 -22.72
N GLU A 32 -0.60 -12.41 -22.70
CA GLU A 32 -1.15 -13.52 -21.90
C GLU A 32 -1.01 -13.27 -20.40
N TYR A 33 0.08 -12.60 -20.00
CA TYR A 33 0.36 -12.18 -18.64
C TYR A 33 1.12 -10.86 -18.67
N ALA A 34 0.78 -9.98 -17.75
CA ALA A 34 1.53 -8.77 -17.51
C ALA A 34 1.56 -8.44 -16.02
N GLU A 35 2.59 -7.71 -15.63
CA GLU A 35 2.80 -7.26 -14.26
C GLU A 35 3.30 -5.82 -14.27
N VAL A 36 2.83 -5.04 -13.32
CA VAL A 36 3.33 -3.70 -13.05
C VAL A 36 3.42 -3.53 -11.53
N TYR A 37 4.37 -2.72 -11.07
CA TYR A 37 4.52 -2.44 -9.65
C TYR A 37 4.86 -0.98 -9.38
N GLN A 38 4.59 -0.56 -8.15
CA GLN A 38 5.00 0.71 -7.60
C GLN A 38 5.58 0.51 -6.20
N ASP A 39 6.73 1.13 -5.95
CA ASP A 39 7.41 1.10 -4.66
C ASP A 39 7.06 2.33 -3.84
N ALA A 40 6.70 2.11 -2.58
CA ALA A 40 6.56 3.13 -1.55
C ALA A 40 7.71 2.96 -0.55
N ASP A 41 8.56 3.97 -0.42
CA ASP A 41 9.58 4.04 0.63
C ASP A 41 8.91 4.34 1.96
N VAL A 42 9.11 3.44 2.94
CA VAL A 42 8.52 3.53 4.27
C VAL A 42 9.58 3.74 5.37
N ASN A 43 10.77 4.16 4.99
CA ASN A 43 11.92 4.34 5.87
C ASN A 43 11.65 5.34 7.01
N GLU A 44 10.82 6.35 6.75
CA GLU A 44 10.40 7.31 7.78
C GLU A 44 9.61 6.66 8.94
N TYR A 45 8.99 5.50 8.69
CA TYR A 45 8.23 4.72 9.68
C TYR A 45 9.04 3.57 10.30
N PHE A 46 10.34 3.44 9.96
CA PHE A 46 11.16 2.28 10.33
C PHE A 46 11.11 1.94 11.82
N GLY A 47 11.22 2.93 12.72
CA GLY A 47 11.13 2.69 14.16
C GLY A 47 9.77 2.13 14.63
N CYS A 48 8.68 2.52 13.94
CA CYS A 48 7.34 2.00 14.22
C CYS A 48 7.17 0.60 13.66
N ILE A 49 7.74 0.33 12.49
CA ILE A 49 7.71 -0.96 11.84
C ILE A 49 8.45 -1.99 12.71
N ASP A 50 9.66 -1.69 13.15
CA ASP A 50 10.45 -2.57 14.01
C ASP A 50 9.86 -2.80 15.41
N ALA A 51 9.07 -1.85 15.90
CA ALA A 51 8.31 -2.01 17.14
C ALA A 51 7.02 -2.84 16.96
N GLY A 52 6.63 -3.17 15.73
CA GLY A 52 5.35 -3.83 15.43
C GLY A 52 4.13 -2.92 15.54
N ASP A 53 4.34 -1.60 15.53
CA ASP A 53 3.34 -0.55 15.76
C ASP A 53 2.91 0.14 14.45
N ALA A 54 3.29 -0.40 13.30
CA ALA A 54 2.92 0.08 11.99
C ALA A 54 2.07 -0.94 11.23
N SER A 55 1.05 -0.46 10.55
CA SER A 55 0.17 -1.27 9.70
C SER A 55 -0.12 -0.55 8.39
N VAL A 56 -0.51 -1.31 7.38
CA VAL A 56 -0.87 -0.81 6.07
C VAL A 56 -2.28 -1.27 5.69
N ARG A 57 -3.04 -0.36 5.11
CA ARG A 57 -4.29 -0.63 4.41
C ARG A 57 -4.05 -0.47 2.93
N PHE A 58 -4.30 -1.52 2.17
CA PHE A 58 -4.26 -1.54 0.73
C PHE A 58 -5.65 -1.86 0.19
N SER A 59 -6.17 -1.02 -0.69
CA SER A 59 -7.49 -1.20 -1.29
C SER A 59 -7.51 -0.77 -2.74
N GLY A 60 -8.51 -1.24 -3.47
CA GLY A 60 -8.77 -0.87 -4.85
C GLY A 60 -9.96 -1.62 -5.42
N PHE A 61 -10.36 -1.22 -6.62
CA PHE A 61 -11.41 -1.86 -7.38
C PHE A 61 -10.80 -2.61 -8.55
N LEU A 62 -11.23 -3.85 -8.74
CA LEU A 62 -10.83 -4.74 -9.80
C LEU A 62 -12.04 -5.12 -10.65
N SER A 63 -11.84 -5.22 -11.96
CA SER A 63 -12.87 -5.65 -12.91
C SER A 63 -12.21 -6.29 -14.13
N ASP A 64 -12.99 -6.99 -14.93
CA ASP A 64 -12.66 -7.40 -16.29
C ASP A 64 -13.81 -7.07 -17.26
N TRP A 65 -13.69 -7.42 -18.52
CA TRP A 65 -14.76 -7.17 -19.49
C TRP A 65 -15.83 -8.24 -19.48
N GLY A 66 -15.48 -9.52 -19.38
CA GLY A 66 -16.38 -10.66 -19.59
C GLY A 66 -16.48 -11.63 -18.43
N GLY A 67 -15.71 -11.51 -17.38
CA GLY A 67 -15.62 -12.47 -16.28
C GLY A 67 -14.72 -13.67 -16.60
N GLU A 68 -13.79 -13.52 -17.52
CA GLU A 68 -12.85 -14.57 -17.95
C GLU A 68 -11.42 -14.27 -17.55
N ASP A 69 -10.98 -13.01 -17.64
CA ASP A 69 -9.61 -12.59 -17.30
C ASP A 69 -9.45 -12.31 -15.82
N GLN A 70 -8.22 -12.35 -15.34
CA GLN A 70 -7.95 -12.30 -13.91
C GLN A 70 -7.03 -11.14 -13.55
N PRO A 71 -7.60 -9.97 -13.23
CA PRO A 71 -6.87 -8.95 -12.50
C PRO A 71 -6.57 -9.45 -11.08
N ALA A 72 -5.35 -9.19 -10.61
CA ALA A 72 -4.98 -9.47 -9.23
C ALA A 72 -4.04 -8.40 -8.69
N MET A 73 -4.12 -8.14 -7.38
CA MET A 73 -3.23 -7.22 -6.69
C MET A 73 -2.76 -7.78 -5.35
N HIS A 74 -1.51 -7.46 -4.97
CA HIS A 74 -0.93 -7.86 -3.70
C HIS A 74 0.20 -6.91 -3.27
N LEU A 75 0.69 -7.07 -2.04
CA LEU A 75 1.83 -6.34 -1.51
C LEU A 75 3.04 -7.24 -1.36
N LEU A 76 4.24 -6.69 -1.63
CA LEU A 76 5.51 -7.27 -1.21
C LEU A 76 6.14 -6.34 -0.18
N PHE A 77 6.62 -6.91 0.92
CA PHE A 77 7.37 -6.22 1.96
C PHE A 77 8.85 -6.52 1.75
N ILE A 78 9.67 -5.48 1.54
CA ILE A 78 11.04 -5.60 1.05
C ILE A 78 12.00 -4.98 2.06
N ASP A 79 13.10 -5.69 2.36
CA ASP A 79 14.17 -5.27 3.28
C ASP A 79 15.20 -4.33 2.61
N GLU A 80 16.14 -3.81 3.40
CA GLU A 80 17.24 -2.94 2.94
C GLU A 80 18.13 -3.60 1.87
N SER A 81 18.21 -4.92 1.84
CA SER A 81 19.00 -5.68 0.85
C SER A 81 18.22 -5.93 -0.45
N GLY A 82 16.96 -5.52 -0.52
CA GLY A 82 16.07 -5.75 -1.64
C GLY A 82 15.42 -7.14 -1.68
N ASN A 83 15.48 -7.89 -0.57
CA ASN A 83 14.82 -9.19 -0.47
C ASN A 83 13.38 -9.03 -0.01
N THR A 84 12.49 -9.85 -0.54
CA THR A 84 11.12 -9.95 -0.05
C THR A 84 11.10 -10.67 1.29
N ILE A 85 10.64 -9.98 2.34
CA ILE A 85 10.43 -10.52 3.69
C ILE A 85 9.16 -11.37 3.69
N ILE A 86 8.05 -10.78 3.21
CA ILE A 86 6.73 -11.40 3.11
C ILE A 86 6.09 -10.96 1.79
N GLU A 87 5.40 -11.90 1.15
CA GLU A 87 4.43 -11.64 0.09
C GLU A 87 3.03 -11.69 0.69
N GLY A 88 2.26 -10.64 0.50
CA GLY A 88 0.88 -10.53 0.97
C GLY A 88 -0.08 -11.45 0.19
N GLU A 89 -1.25 -11.66 0.74
CA GLU A 89 -2.30 -12.43 0.07
C GLU A 89 -2.73 -11.72 -1.23
N SER A 90 -2.87 -12.48 -2.31
CA SER A 90 -3.33 -11.96 -3.59
C SER A 90 -4.86 -11.80 -3.60
N MET A 91 -5.32 -10.61 -3.91
CA MET A 91 -6.73 -10.26 -4.10
C MET A 91 -7.03 -10.25 -5.58
N SER A 92 -7.99 -11.05 -6.04
CA SER A 92 -8.34 -11.19 -7.46
C SER A 92 -9.82 -11.44 -7.67
N THR A 93 -10.30 -11.18 -8.88
CA THR A 93 -11.70 -11.43 -9.28
C THR A 93 -11.78 -12.02 -10.69
N LEU A 94 -12.90 -12.63 -11.00
CA LEU A 94 -13.37 -12.99 -12.35
C LEU A 94 -14.72 -12.33 -12.61
N ASN A 95 -14.94 -11.12 -12.09
CA ASN A 95 -16.21 -10.42 -12.16
C ASN A 95 -16.09 -9.19 -13.07
N SER A 96 -16.94 -9.13 -14.08
CA SER A 96 -17.04 -8.00 -15.01
C SER A 96 -17.65 -6.72 -14.39
N SER A 97 -18.01 -6.77 -13.12
CA SER A 97 -18.39 -5.57 -12.37
C SER A 97 -17.28 -5.18 -11.42
N TRP A 98 -17.03 -3.88 -11.27
CA TRP A 98 -16.09 -3.37 -10.30
C TRP A 98 -16.33 -3.96 -8.92
N THR A 99 -15.33 -4.66 -8.40
CA THR A 99 -15.36 -5.34 -7.10
C THR A 99 -14.30 -4.72 -6.21
N GLU A 100 -14.74 -4.21 -5.06
CA GLU A 100 -13.82 -3.64 -4.06
C GLU A 100 -13.07 -4.74 -3.33
N PHE A 101 -11.76 -4.53 -3.16
CA PHE A 101 -10.90 -5.34 -2.32
C PHE A 101 -10.18 -4.44 -1.33
N GLU A 102 -10.03 -4.94 -0.11
CA GLU A 102 -9.31 -4.28 0.95
C GLU A 102 -8.54 -5.31 1.79
N GLN A 103 -7.29 -5.00 2.07
CA GLN A 103 -6.44 -5.75 2.99
C GLN A 103 -5.88 -4.79 4.04
N PHE A 104 -5.93 -5.19 5.30
CA PHE A 104 -5.28 -4.53 6.41
C PHE A 104 -4.29 -5.50 7.06
N THR A 105 -3.01 -5.12 7.17
CA THR A 105 -1.98 -5.99 7.73
C THR A 105 -0.93 -5.19 8.50
N ILE A 106 -0.31 -5.83 9.50
CA ILE A 106 0.87 -5.28 10.18
C ILE A 106 2.04 -5.33 9.21
N ILE A 107 2.81 -4.24 9.13
CA ILE A 107 4.02 -4.19 8.32
C ILE A 107 5.10 -5.03 9.03
N PRO A 108 5.70 -6.04 8.35
CA PRO A 108 6.74 -6.88 8.93
C PRO A 108 7.98 -6.08 9.35
N GLU A 109 8.60 -6.48 10.47
CA GLU A 109 9.89 -5.94 10.94
C GLU A 109 10.94 -5.96 9.82
N GLY A 110 11.75 -4.91 9.72
CA GLY A 110 12.80 -4.76 8.71
C GLY A 110 12.32 -4.29 7.34
N THR A 111 11.03 -4.00 7.17
CA THR A 111 10.50 -3.48 5.90
C THR A 111 10.93 -2.03 5.71
N ILE A 112 11.52 -1.72 4.55
CA ILE A 112 11.85 -0.35 4.12
C ILE A 112 11.11 0.07 2.84
N ILE A 113 10.62 -0.90 2.07
CA ILE A 113 9.82 -0.68 0.87
C ILE A 113 8.56 -1.55 0.94
N ILE A 114 7.42 -0.95 0.66
CA ILE A 114 6.18 -1.67 0.35
C ILE A 114 5.97 -1.55 -1.15
N ARG A 115 6.00 -2.69 -1.85
CA ARG A 115 5.71 -2.78 -3.28
C ARG A 115 4.28 -3.20 -3.49
N THR A 116 3.52 -2.36 -4.17
CA THR A 116 2.21 -2.71 -4.73
C THR A 116 2.43 -3.39 -6.07
N VAL A 117 1.92 -4.59 -6.24
CA VAL A 117 2.00 -5.36 -7.50
C VAL A 117 0.60 -5.53 -8.06
N LEU A 118 0.43 -5.21 -9.33
CA LEU A 118 -0.78 -5.47 -10.10
C LEU A 118 -0.44 -6.46 -11.21
N THR A 119 -1.23 -7.49 -11.36
CA THR A 119 -1.05 -8.50 -12.41
C THR A 119 -2.32 -8.68 -13.22
N GLY A 120 -2.17 -8.94 -14.50
CA GLY A 120 -3.25 -9.30 -15.40
C GLY A 120 -2.96 -10.63 -16.07
N THR A 121 -3.87 -11.60 -15.95
CA THR A 121 -3.78 -12.88 -16.63
C THR A 121 -4.96 -13.03 -17.60
N ARG A 122 -4.65 -13.16 -18.88
CA ARG A 122 -5.65 -13.44 -19.90
C ARG A 122 -6.01 -14.93 -19.90
N ASN A 123 -7.26 -15.21 -19.64
CA ASN A 123 -7.80 -16.57 -19.67
C ASN A 123 -8.73 -16.80 -20.87
N GLY A 124 -9.20 -15.74 -21.53
CA GLY A 124 -10.08 -15.80 -22.68
C GLY A 124 -9.83 -14.69 -23.69
N GLY A 125 -10.52 -14.71 -24.83
CA GLY A 125 -10.48 -13.64 -25.81
C GLY A 125 -9.13 -13.39 -26.47
N GLU A 126 -8.97 -12.19 -27.03
CA GLU A 126 -7.74 -11.71 -27.69
C GLU A 126 -6.98 -10.70 -26.82
N ASP A 127 -7.68 -9.88 -26.06
CA ASP A 127 -7.15 -8.84 -25.19
C ASP A 127 -6.99 -9.34 -23.75
N ASN A 128 -6.19 -8.66 -22.94
CA ASN A 128 -6.09 -8.90 -21.50
C ASN A 128 -6.90 -7.83 -20.77
N ASP A 129 -8.10 -8.19 -20.35
CA ASP A 129 -9.09 -7.30 -19.78
C ASP A 129 -8.95 -7.16 -18.26
N SER A 130 -7.73 -7.00 -17.78
CA SER A 130 -7.46 -6.85 -16.34
C SER A 130 -7.43 -5.38 -15.95
N TYR A 131 -8.49 -4.93 -15.26
CA TYR A 131 -8.74 -3.52 -14.94
C TYR A 131 -8.62 -3.23 -13.45
N PHE A 132 -8.11 -2.02 -13.14
CA PHE A 132 -7.88 -1.53 -11.79
C PHE A 132 -8.28 -0.06 -11.69
N ASP A 133 -8.94 0.32 -10.60
CA ASP A 133 -9.32 1.70 -10.31
C ASP A 133 -9.27 1.99 -8.80
N ASP A 134 -9.21 3.29 -8.45
CA ASP A 134 -9.25 3.80 -7.07
C ASP A 134 -8.26 3.09 -6.12
N LEU A 135 -7.05 2.79 -6.61
CA LEU A 135 -6.01 2.16 -5.80
C LEU A 135 -5.54 3.08 -4.67
N SER A 136 -5.43 2.56 -3.46
CA SER A 136 -5.02 3.32 -2.28
C SER A 136 -4.13 2.50 -1.36
N LEU A 137 -2.99 3.09 -0.95
CA LEU A 137 -2.08 2.55 0.05
C LEU A 137 -1.94 3.56 1.18
N ASN A 138 -2.37 3.19 2.38
CA ASN A 138 -2.32 4.05 3.57
C ASN A 138 -1.55 3.36 4.69
N ILE A 139 -0.62 4.09 5.32
CA ILE A 139 0.14 3.62 6.47
C ILE A 139 -0.45 4.22 7.74
N PHE A 140 -0.59 3.40 8.76
CA PHE A 140 -1.06 3.78 10.08
C PHE A 140 0.01 3.39 11.11
N THR A 141 0.31 4.32 12.00
CA THR A 141 1.23 4.10 13.12
C THR A 141 0.52 4.37 14.43
N SER A 142 0.94 3.68 15.49
CA SER A 142 0.46 3.97 16.84
C SER A 142 0.95 5.36 17.28
N PRO A 143 0.18 6.11 18.08
CA PRO A 143 0.62 7.41 18.59
C PRO A 143 1.93 7.38 19.37
N SER A 144 2.25 6.24 20.01
CA SER A 144 3.51 6.03 20.74
C SER A 144 4.75 5.97 19.83
N CYS A 145 4.55 5.69 18.54
CA CYS A 145 5.60 5.60 17.54
C CYS A 145 6.12 6.94 17.03
N ASN A 146 5.30 7.98 17.14
CA ASN A 146 5.71 9.34 16.76
C ASN A 146 6.52 10.04 17.85
N SER A 147 6.85 9.34 18.95
CA SER A 147 7.70 9.89 20.00
C SER A 147 9.14 10.00 19.46
N ILE A 148 9.58 11.21 19.22
CA ILE A 148 10.98 11.51 18.86
C ILE A 148 11.84 11.04 20.04
N MET A 149 12.83 10.15 19.76
CA MET A 149 13.71 9.66 20.82
C MET A 149 14.38 10.84 21.52
N GLY A 150 14.12 11.01 22.82
CA GLY A 150 14.61 12.13 23.63
C GLY A 150 13.60 13.27 23.82
N ASP A 151 12.46 13.25 23.16
CA ASP A 151 11.32 14.13 23.43
C ASP A 151 10.50 13.58 24.59
N LEU A 152 10.95 13.85 25.80
CA LEU A 152 10.29 13.43 27.03
C LEU A 152 9.10 14.30 27.39
N SER A 153 9.08 15.53 26.87
CA SER A 153 7.96 16.47 27.06
C SER A 153 6.80 16.19 26.10
N ASN A 154 7.03 15.40 25.07
CA ASN A 154 6.08 15.06 23.99
C ASN A 154 5.52 16.30 23.28
N ASP A 155 6.37 17.35 23.14
CA ASP A 155 6.02 18.60 22.42
C ASP A 155 6.42 18.58 20.94
N GLY A 156 6.98 17.45 20.45
CA GLY A 156 7.41 17.26 19.08
C GLY A 156 8.81 17.79 18.77
N THR A 157 9.58 18.20 19.78
CA THR A 157 10.91 18.79 19.58
C THR A 157 11.88 18.37 20.67
N VAL A 158 13.03 17.76 20.34
CA VAL A 158 14.07 17.49 21.34
C VAL A 158 14.78 18.79 21.70
N ASN A 159 14.59 19.27 22.93
CA ASN A 159 15.11 20.54 23.40
C ASN A 159 15.45 20.53 24.92
N ILE A 160 15.69 21.69 25.50
CA ILE A 160 16.07 21.81 26.93
C ILE A 160 14.94 21.38 27.88
N LEU A 161 13.67 21.40 27.45
CA LEU A 161 12.55 20.99 28.30
C LEU A 161 12.61 19.49 28.57
N ASP A 162 13.06 18.69 27.59
CA ASP A 162 13.25 17.24 27.73
C ASP A 162 14.34 16.90 28.73
N VAL A 163 15.42 17.69 28.70
CA VAL A 163 16.52 17.55 29.69
C VAL A 163 16.02 17.86 31.10
N ILE A 164 15.19 18.87 31.25
CA ILE A 164 14.60 19.24 32.56
C ILE A 164 13.67 18.09 33.03
N GLN A 165 12.89 17.52 32.12
CA GLN A 165 11.99 16.41 32.44
C GLN A 165 12.75 15.14 32.82
N LEU A 166 13.85 14.83 32.10
CA LEU A 166 14.75 13.74 32.42
C LEU A 166 15.35 13.90 33.83
N VAL A 167 15.82 15.10 34.17
CA VAL A 167 16.33 15.40 35.51
C VAL A 167 15.28 15.22 36.58
N ASN A 168 14.04 15.67 36.34
CA ASN A 168 12.94 15.51 37.28
C ASN A 168 12.62 14.03 37.52
N ILE A 169 12.59 13.21 36.45
CA ILE A 169 12.39 11.75 36.55
C ILE A 169 13.50 11.11 37.40
N ILE A 170 14.77 11.47 37.14
CA ILE A 170 15.94 10.94 37.89
C ILE A 170 15.87 11.34 39.36
N MET A 171 15.39 12.53 39.66
CA MET A 171 15.24 13.05 41.03
C MET A 171 13.99 12.55 41.74
N GLY A 172 13.15 11.73 41.07
CA GLY A 172 11.91 11.18 41.64
C GLY A 172 10.79 12.21 41.80
N SER A 173 10.83 13.30 41.05
CA SER A 173 9.75 14.29 40.99
C SER A 173 8.71 13.84 39.97
N GLU A 174 7.42 13.77 40.36
CA GLU A 174 6.35 13.47 39.41
C GLU A 174 6.30 14.58 38.35
N PRO A 175 6.09 14.25 37.05
CA PRO A 175 5.87 15.25 36.02
C PRO A 175 4.62 16.08 36.36
N SER A 176 4.73 17.40 36.41
CA SER A 176 3.59 18.27 36.59
C SER A 176 2.74 18.22 35.33
N GLU A 177 1.52 17.71 35.44
CA GLU A 177 0.50 17.86 34.39
C GLU A 177 0.19 19.36 34.22
N TYR A 178 0.46 19.89 33.02
CA TYR A 178 0.00 21.20 32.56
C TYR A 178 -1.00 21.03 31.45
#